data_bf416e23b5856511312644eba88d85d1
#
_entry.id   bf416e23b5856511312644eba88d85d1
#
_cell.length_a   1.000
_cell.length_b   1.000
_cell.length_c   1.000
_cell.angle_alpha   90.00
_cell.angle_beta   90.00
_cell.angle_gamma   90.00
#
_symmetry.space_group_name_H-M   'P 1'
#
loop_
_entity.id
_entity.type
_entity.pdbx_description
1 polymer ?
#
loop_
_entity_poly.entity_id
_entity_poly.type
_entity_poly.pdbx_seq_one_letter_code
_entity_poly.pdbx_strand_id
1 'polypeptide(L)'
;VMPILAFFGLLWIDWRMSLAMFIALPLAVLVLILSNRIQISLSKKQIHAKINAGNRMEEYLLSIRVMKAYNLLGDRFIRLRNAFLELKRASMRLEALMGPFILLSVTLVRAGLTLMILCGTYLLLGGELSVLTFVMFLIVGSRVFDPLTSALTNFAEFRYFSFAGGRILNLMKEPEMQGNRVSPESGDIVMEHVSFGYQKKTVLHDVSVTMKKGALTALVGPSGSGKSTLLKLCARFYDPQTGKVFFNGTDISKVDPESLMKHISMVFQNVYLFQDTIKNNIRFGKPDATDAEIEEAARKACCHDFIMK
;
A
#
# COMPACT_ATOMS: atom_id res chain seq x y z
N VAL A 1 29.40 -3.39 -1.33
CA VAL A 1 30.70 -3.30 -0.61
C VAL A 1 31.74 -4.21 -1.24
N MET A 2 31.46 -5.52 -1.45
CA MET A 2 32.44 -6.49 -2.02
C MET A 2 33.13 -6.03 -3.31
N PRO A 3 32.43 -5.56 -4.38
CA PRO A 3 33.09 -5.15 -5.62
C PRO A 3 34.05 -3.96 -5.45
N ILE A 4 33.72 -3.04 -4.52
CA ILE A 4 34.55 -1.86 -4.24
C ILE A 4 35.83 -2.27 -3.54
N LEU A 5 35.72 -3.13 -2.53
CA LEU A 5 36.89 -3.67 -1.83
C LEU A 5 37.78 -4.49 -2.77
N ALA A 6 37.15 -5.31 -3.62
CA ALA A 6 37.89 -6.08 -4.63
C ALA A 6 38.64 -5.19 -5.62
N PHE A 7 38.02 -4.09 -6.07
CA PHE A 7 38.66 -3.12 -6.96
C PHE A 7 39.95 -2.56 -6.34
N PHE A 8 39.85 -2.02 -5.13
CA PHE A 8 41.03 -1.45 -4.45
C PHE A 8 42.10 -2.50 -4.11
N GLY A 9 41.69 -3.70 -3.69
CA GLY A 9 42.61 -4.80 -3.42
C GLY A 9 43.35 -5.26 -4.68
N LEU A 10 42.63 -5.43 -5.79
CA LEU A 10 43.21 -5.82 -7.07
C LEU A 10 44.12 -4.74 -7.67
N LEU A 11 43.77 -3.46 -7.47
CA LEU A 11 44.55 -2.32 -7.95
C LEU A 11 45.96 -2.29 -7.35
N TRP A 12 46.11 -2.75 -6.12
CA TRP A 12 47.42 -2.87 -5.44
C TRP A 12 48.27 -4.01 -5.99
N ILE A 13 47.67 -5.03 -6.57
CA ILE A 13 48.38 -6.22 -7.10
C ILE A 13 48.85 -5.95 -8.53
N ASP A 14 47.93 -5.57 -9.43
CA ASP A 14 48.24 -5.12 -10.79
C ASP A 14 47.16 -4.12 -11.26
N TRP A 15 47.59 -2.87 -11.43
CA TRP A 15 46.67 -1.79 -11.84
C TRP A 15 46.15 -1.94 -13.26
N ARG A 16 46.95 -2.56 -14.17
CA ARG A 16 46.59 -2.75 -15.60
C ARG A 16 45.43 -3.75 -15.73
N MET A 17 45.57 -4.87 -15.06
CA MET A 17 44.52 -5.90 -15.00
C MET A 17 43.22 -5.36 -14.38
N SER A 18 43.40 -4.63 -13.27
CA SER A 18 42.26 -4.02 -12.56
C SER A 18 41.53 -3.00 -13.42
N LEU A 19 42.23 -2.10 -14.11
CA LEU A 19 41.62 -1.17 -15.05
C LEU A 19 40.91 -1.88 -16.20
N ALA A 20 41.54 -2.89 -16.81
CA ALA A 20 40.95 -3.67 -17.88
C ALA A 20 39.64 -4.33 -17.44
N MET A 21 39.58 -4.81 -16.19
CA MET A 21 38.41 -5.44 -15.59
C MET A 21 37.26 -4.47 -15.37
N PHE A 22 37.53 -3.26 -14.89
CA PHE A 22 36.49 -2.33 -14.47
C PHE A 22 36.20 -1.20 -15.47
N ILE A 23 36.95 -1.08 -16.57
CA ILE A 23 36.82 0.00 -17.56
C ILE A 23 35.42 0.06 -18.23
N ALA A 24 34.76 -1.08 -18.38
CA ALA A 24 33.42 -1.15 -18.94
C ALA A 24 32.29 -0.79 -17.95
N LEU A 25 32.58 -0.76 -16.63
CA LEU A 25 31.59 -0.47 -15.61
C LEU A 25 31.00 0.94 -15.70
N PRO A 26 31.79 2.03 -15.86
CA PRO A 26 31.22 3.37 -16.05
C PRO A 26 30.30 3.46 -17.26
N LEU A 27 30.62 2.77 -18.35
CA LEU A 27 29.79 2.74 -19.56
C LEU A 27 28.46 2.01 -19.29
N ALA A 28 28.48 0.88 -18.59
CA ALA A 28 27.28 0.17 -18.18
C ALA A 28 26.36 1.03 -17.28
N VAL A 29 26.93 1.76 -16.32
CA VAL A 29 26.19 2.69 -15.46
C VAL A 29 25.64 3.85 -16.28
N LEU A 30 26.38 4.39 -17.23
CA LEU A 30 25.92 5.47 -18.11
C LEU A 30 24.67 5.03 -18.92
N VAL A 31 24.67 3.82 -19.49
CA VAL A 31 23.50 3.26 -20.20
C VAL A 31 22.28 3.24 -19.31
N LEU A 32 22.40 2.82 -18.04
CA LEU A 32 21.28 2.82 -17.08
C LEU A 32 20.82 4.23 -16.74
N ILE A 33 21.73 5.18 -16.55
CA ILE A 33 21.38 6.58 -16.26
C ILE A 33 20.62 7.19 -17.45
N LEU A 34 21.06 6.96 -18.68
CA LEU A 34 20.39 7.46 -19.88
C LEU A 34 19.00 6.85 -20.06
N SER A 35 18.83 5.57 -19.77
CA SER A 35 17.53 4.89 -19.85
C SER A 35 16.53 5.30 -18.74
N ASN A 36 17.01 5.91 -17.66
CA ASN A 36 16.23 6.18 -16.44
C ASN A 36 14.96 7.02 -16.69
N ARG A 37 15.04 8.07 -17.52
CA ARG A 37 13.85 8.92 -17.83
C ARG A 37 12.75 8.13 -18.52
N ILE A 38 13.13 7.28 -19.46
CA ILE A 38 12.20 6.41 -20.20
C ILE A 38 11.59 5.39 -19.25
N GLN A 39 12.40 4.77 -18.41
CA GLN A 39 11.98 3.81 -17.39
C GLN A 39 10.94 4.39 -16.44
N ILE A 40 11.19 5.59 -15.89
CA ILE A 40 10.25 6.25 -14.97
C ILE A 40 8.89 6.50 -15.65
N SER A 41 8.90 6.99 -16.89
CA SER A 41 7.67 7.26 -17.62
C SER A 41 6.86 5.99 -17.89
N LEU A 42 7.51 4.93 -18.32
CA LEU A 42 6.88 3.64 -18.63
C LEU A 42 6.38 2.94 -17.35
N SER A 43 7.18 2.96 -16.29
CA SER A 43 6.79 2.37 -14.99
C SER A 43 5.56 3.08 -14.39
N LYS A 44 5.49 4.42 -14.48
CA LYS A 44 4.29 5.16 -14.05
C LYS A 44 3.05 4.71 -14.82
N LYS A 45 3.14 4.58 -16.15
CA LYS A 45 2.01 4.11 -16.98
C LYS A 45 1.58 2.69 -16.62
N GLN A 46 2.53 1.79 -16.39
CA GLN A 46 2.25 0.42 -15.96
C GLN A 46 1.56 0.39 -14.58
N ILE A 47 2.06 1.17 -13.61
CA ILE A 47 1.47 1.26 -12.27
C ILE A 47 0.02 1.78 -12.34
N HIS A 48 -0.23 2.83 -13.12
CA HIS A 48 -1.59 3.34 -13.32
C HIS A 48 -2.51 2.30 -13.96
N ALA A 49 -2.05 1.59 -14.99
CA ALA A 49 -2.82 0.51 -15.61
C ALA A 49 -3.08 -0.65 -14.64
N LYS A 50 -2.12 -0.99 -13.77
CA LYS A 50 -2.25 -2.02 -12.72
C LYS A 50 -3.31 -1.64 -11.69
N ILE A 51 -3.28 -0.38 -11.21
CA ILE A 51 -4.27 0.14 -10.27
C ILE A 51 -5.67 0.14 -10.91
N ASN A 52 -5.80 0.63 -12.16
CA ASN A 52 -7.07 0.63 -12.88
C ASN A 52 -7.62 -0.79 -13.05
N ALA A 53 -6.78 -1.76 -13.43
CA ALA A 53 -7.20 -3.16 -13.55
C ALA A 53 -7.65 -3.74 -12.21
N GLY A 54 -6.96 -3.43 -11.10
CA GLY A 54 -7.35 -3.80 -9.74
C GLY A 54 -8.71 -3.23 -9.35
N ASN A 55 -8.92 -1.92 -9.54
CA ASN A 55 -10.20 -1.25 -9.23
C ASN A 55 -11.36 -1.83 -10.06
N ARG A 56 -11.14 -2.15 -11.36
CA ARG A 56 -12.16 -2.79 -12.21
C ARG A 56 -12.46 -4.22 -11.80
N MET A 57 -11.46 -4.94 -11.30
CA MET A 57 -11.67 -6.28 -10.75
C MET A 57 -12.50 -6.22 -9.47
N GLU A 58 -12.20 -5.29 -8.57
CA GLU A 58 -12.98 -5.06 -7.35
C GLU A 58 -14.42 -4.66 -7.68
N GLU A 59 -14.63 -3.71 -8.60
CA GLU A 59 -15.95 -3.32 -9.10
C GLU A 59 -16.74 -4.54 -9.63
N TYR A 60 -16.07 -5.40 -10.40
CA TYR A 60 -16.67 -6.62 -10.93
C TYR A 60 -17.09 -7.58 -9.83
N LEU A 61 -16.23 -7.83 -8.84
CA LEU A 61 -16.50 -8.73 -7.73
C LEU A 61 -17.63 -8.22 -6.83
N LEU A 62 -17.62 -6.94 -6.46
CA LEU A 62 -18.68 -6.33 -5.65
C LEU A 62 -20.02 -6.30 -6.37
N SER A 63 -20.01 -6.12 -7.69
CA SER A 63 -21.20 -6.04 -8.52
C SER A 63 -21.65 -7.38 -9.15
N ILE A 64 -21.05 -8.51 -8.75
CA ILE A 64 -21.22 -9.81 -9.44
C ILE A 64 -22.69 -10.24 -9.50
N ARG A 65 -23.48 -9.94 -8.47
CA ARG A 65 -24.93 -10.25 -8.44
C ARG A 65 -25.68 -9.47 -9.52
N VAL A 66 -25.37 -8.18 -9.66
CA VAL A 66 -25.96 -7.31 -10.69
C VAL A 66 -25.50 -7.75 -12.07
N MET A 67 -24.20 -8.03 -12.24
CA MET A 67 -23.65 -8.52 -13.50
C MET A 67 -24.29 -9.83 -13.95
N LYS A 68 -24.57 -10.73 -12.99
CA LYS A 68 -25.28 -11.98 -13.25
C LYS A 68 -26.73 -11.73 -13.69
N ALA A 69 -27.44 -10.82 -13.03
CA ALA A 69 -28.83 -10.49 -13.36
C ALA A 69 -28.98 -9.92 -14.79
N TYR A 70 -27.98 -9.13 -15.25
CA TYR A 70 -27.97 -8.55 -16.59
C TYR A 70 -27.17 -9.37 -17.63
N ASN A 71 -26.75 -10.60 -17.27
CA ASN A 71 -25.95 -11.49 -18.14
C ASN A 71 -24.67 -10.85 -18.70
N LEU A 72 -23.98 -10.07 -17.85
CA LEU A 72 -22.72 -9.35 -18.16
C LEU A 72 -21.48 -10.01 -17.59
N LEU A 73 -21.53 -11.33 -17.32
CA LEU A 73 -20.40 -12.10 -16.77
C LEU A 73 -19.34 -12.40 -17.86
N GLY A 74 -18.12 -12.60 -17.41
CA GLY A 74 -16.99 -13.00 -18.23
C GLY A 74 -16.63 -11.94 -19.29
N ASP A 75 -16.48 -12.38 -20.55
CA ASP A 75 -16.04 -11.53 -21.66
C ASP A 75 -17.00 -10.39 -22.00
N ARG A 76 -18.26 -10.46 -21.55
CA ARG A 76 -19.24 -9.40 -21.76
C ARG A 76 -18.96 -8.16 -20.90
N PHE A 77 -18.18 -8.27 -19.83
CA PHE A 77 -17.75 -7.10 -19.06
C PHE A 77 -16.52 -6.43 -19.71
N ILE A 78 -16.79 -5.73 -20.80
CA ILE A 78 -15.79 -5.09 -21.67
C ILE A 78 -14.85 -4.15 -20.89
N ARG A 79 -15.32 -3.47 -19.85
CA ARG A 79 -14.50 -2.55 -19.05
C ARG A 79 -13.35 -3.26 -18.35
N LEU A 80 -13.58 -4.42 -17.74
CA LEU A 80 -12.54 -5.22 -17.09
C LEU A 80 -11.55 -5.76 -18.11
N ARG A 81 -12.06 -6.33 -19.22
CA ARG A 81 -11.22 -6.82 -20.30
C ARG A 81 -10.30 -5.75 -20.86
N ASN A 82 -10.83 -4.56 -21.12
CA ASN A 82 -10.04 -3.43 -21.64
C ASN A 82 -8.97 -2.98 -20.64
N ALA A 83 -9.27 -2.93 -19.33
CA ALA A 83 -8.31 -2.59 -18.30
C ALA A 83 -7.15 -3.62 -18.22
N PHE A 84 -7.43 -4.92 -18.35
CA PHE A 84 -6.40 -5.95 -18.44
C PHE A 84 -5.59 -5.89 -19.73
N LEU A 85 -6.22 -5.58 -20.85
CA LEU A 85 -5.51 -5.38 -22.12
C LEU A 85 -4.59 -4.16 -22.08
N GLU A 86 -5.01 -3.08 -21.41
CA GLU A 86 -4.18 -1.90 -21.18
C GLU A 86 -2.99 -2.23 -20.29
N LEU A 87 -3.20 -2.96 -19.18
CA LEU A 87 -2.14 -3.44 -18.31
C LEU A 87 -1.14 -4.31 -19.08
N LYS A 88 -1.64 -5.30 -19.85
CA LYS A 88 -0.80 -6.15 -20.70
C LYS A 88 0.07 -5.30 -21.63
N ARG A 89 -0.54 -4.35 -22.36
CA ARG A 89 0.18 -3.49 -23.31
C ARG A 89 1.22 -2.61 -22.62
N ALA A 90 0.88 -2.06 -21.44
CA ALA A 90 1.80 -1.23 -20.65
C ALA A 90 2.99 -2.06 -20.13
N SER A 91 2.75 -3.27 -19.63
CA SER A 91 3.79 -4.18 -19.16
C SER A 91 4.70 -4.64 -20.32
N MET A 92 4.10 -5.07 -21.44
CA MET A 92 4.89 -5.48 -22.62
C MET A 92 5.75 -4.33 -23.16
N ARG A 93 5.24 -3.09 -23.17
CA ARG A 93 6.04 -1.93 -23.61
C ARG A 93 7.20 -1.63 -22.64
N LEU A 94 6.97 -1.75 -21.35
CA LEU A 94 8.02 -1.58 -20.35
C LEU A 94 9.14 -2.61 -20.58
N GLU A 95 8.80 -3.90 -20.64
CA GLU A 95 9.76 -4.98 -20.83
C GLU A 95 10.49 -4.89 -22.18
N ALA A 96 9.77 -4.66 -23.27
CA ALA A 96 10.34 -4.59 -24.60
C ALA A 96 11.32 -3.41 -24.78
N LEU A 97 11.06 -2.29 -24.11
CA LEU A 97 11.93 -1.11 -24.19
C LEU A 97 13.07 -1.14 -23.17
N MET A 98 12.83 -1.69 -21.97
CA MET A 98 13.84 -1.71 -20.89
C MET A 98 14.76 -2.93 -20.97
N GLY A 99 14.25 -4.08 -21.42
CA GLY A 99 15.03 -5.30 -21.56
C GLY A 99 16.35 -5.11 -22.29
N PRO A 100 16.36 -4.50 -23.49
CA PRO A 100 17.60 -4.25 -24.25
C PRO A 100 18.62 -3.40 -23.48
N PHE A 101 18.19 -2.35 -22.75
CA PHE A 101 19.10 -1.51 -21.95
C PHE A 101 19.73 -2.29 -20.80
N ILE A 102 18.92 -3.12 -20.12
CA ILE A 102 19.42 -3.96 -19.03
C ILE A 102 20.41 -5.00 -19.57
N LEU A 103 20.04 -5.69 -20.66
CA LEU A 103 20.91 -6.68 -21.31
C LEU A 103 22.23 -6.05 -21.76
N LEU A 104 22.17 -4.87 -22.39
CA LEU A 104 23.35 -4.14 -22.83
C LEU A 104 24.25 -3.80 -21.64
N SER A 105 23.69 -3.29 -20.55
CA SER A 105 24.45 -2.95 -19.34
C SER A 105 25.09 -4.18 -18.72
N VAL A 106 24.38 -5.30 -18.62
CA VAL A 106 24.90 -6.57 -18.11
C VAL A 106 26.01 -7.12 -19.02
N THR A 107 25.84 -7.04 -20.34
CA THR A 107 26.84 -7.47 -21.31
C THR A 107 28.11 -6.61 -21.22
N LEU A 108 27.97 -5.30 -21.07
CA LEU A 108 29.09 -4.39 -20.87
C LEU A 108 29.88 -4.71 -19.58
N VAL A 109 29.19 -4.98 -18.47
CA VAL A 109 29.84 -5.39 -17.24
C VAL A 109 30.64 -6.68 -17.44
N ARG A 110 30.03 -7.69 -18.08
CA ARG A 110 30.71 -8.97 -18.36
C ARG A 110 31.84 -8.83 -19.38
N ALA A 111 31.78 -7.87 -20.29
CA ALA A 111 32.87 -7.57 -21.22
C ALA A 111 34.17 -7.17 -20.48
N GLY A 112 34.07 -6.59 -19.28
CA GLY A 112 35.22 -6.32 -18.42
C GLY A 112 36.02 -7.57 -18.06
N LEU A 113 35.35 -8.71 -17.84
CA LEU A 113 36.04 -10.00 -17.63
C LEU A 113 36.81 -10.43 -18.88
N THR A 114 36.20 -10.30 -20.04
CA THR A 114 36.86 -10.63 -21.34
C THR A 114 38.07 -9.74 -21.58
N LEU A 115 37.96 -8.44 -21.33
CA LEU A 115 39.06 -7.49 -21.46
C LEU A 115 40.21 -7.80 -20.48
N MET A 116 39.85 -8.15 -19.24
CA MET A 116 40.86 -8.58 -18.24
C MET A 116 41.61 -9.85 -18.70
N ILE A 117 40.90 -10.85 -19.24
CA ILE A 117 41.50 -12.07 -19.76
C ILE A 117 42.46 -11.75 -20.92
N LEU A 118 42.03 -10.92 -21.87
CA LEU A 118 42.89 -10.52 -23.00
C LEU A 118 44.12 -9.75 -22.55
N CYS A 119 43.95 -8.77 -21.66
CA CYS A 119 45.04 -8.00 -21.09
C CYS A 119 46.03 -8.89 -20.32
N GLY A 120 45.48 -9.76 -19.47
CA GLY A 120 46.26 -10.68 -18.66
C GLY A 120 47.03 -11.70 -19.48
N THR A 121 46.43 -12.23 -20.54
CA THR A 121 47.10 -13.14 -21.46
C THR A 121 48.28 -12.44 -22.20
N TYR A 122 48.06 -11.19 -22.63
CA TYR A 122 49.10 -10.38 -23.25
C TYR A 122 50.28 -10.14 -22.30
N LEU A 123 50.03 -9.73 -21.06
CA LEU A 123 51.04 -9.48 -20.05
C LEU A 123 51.78 -10.76 -19.61
N LEU A 124 51.07 -11.90 -19.56
CA LEU A 124 51.63 -13.20 -19.24
C LEU A 124 52.62 -13.67 -20.31
N LEU A 125 52.22 -13.55 -21.58
CA LEU A 125 53.07 -13.90 -22.73
C LEU A 125 54.28 -12.97 -22.82
N GLY A 126 54.16 -11.71 -22.43
CA GLY A 126 55.24 -10.74 -22.35
C GLY A 126 56.20 -10.97 -21.16
N GLY A 127 55.92 -11.91 -20.27
CA GLY A 127 56.70 -12.20 -19.07
C GLY A 127 56.57 -11.13 -17.96
N GLU A 128 55.61 -10.20 -18.11
CA GLU A 128 55.39 -9.09 -17.17
C GLU A 128 54.44 -9.44 -16.02
N LEU A 129 53.73 -10.57 -16.12
CA LEU A 129 52.75 -11.04 -15.13
C LEU A 129 53.05 -12.48 -14.71
N SER A 130 52.94 -12.78 -13.42
CA SER A 130 53.04 -14.16 -12.95
C SER A 130 51.76 -14.95 -13.21
N VAL A 131 51.92 -16.27 -13.48
CA VAL A 131 50.77 -17.19 -13.66
C VAL A 131 49.83 -17.16 -12.42
N LEU A 132 50.43 -17.10 -11.23
CA LEU A 132 49.68 -17.05 -9.97
C LEU A 132 48.78 -15.81 -9.89
N THR A 133 49.33 -14.64 -10.24
CA THR A 133 48.57 -13.37 -10.27
C THR A 133 47.45 -13.46 -11.28
N PHE A 134 47.68 -13.99 -12.48
CA PHE A 134 46.65 -14.15 -13.50
C PHE A 134 45.51 -15.05 -13.03
N VAL A 135 45.80 -16.22 -12.46
CA VAL A 135 44.80 -17.14 -11.90
C VAL A 135 44.01 -16.50 -10.77
N MET A 136 44.69 -15.74 -9.90
CA MET A 136 44.02 -15.01 -8.82
C MET A 136 43.04 -13.98 -9.37
N PHE A 137 43.39 -13.21 -10.40
CA PHE A 137 42.45 -12.30 -11.07
C PHE A 137 41.27 -13.03 -11.72
N LEU A 138 41.45 -14.21 -12.29
CA LEU A 138 40.37 -15.02 -12.84
C LEU A 138 39.39 -15.46 -11.75
N ILE A 139 39.87 -15.95 -10.61
CA ILE A 139 39.04 -16.39 -9.48
C ILE A 139 38.27 -15.22 -8.89
N VAL A 140 38.96 -14.12 -8.57
CA VAL A 140 38.29 -12.93 -7.99
C VAL A 140 37.33 -12.29 -8.99
N GLY A 141 37.75 -12.17 -10.27
CA GLY A 141 36.92 -11.61 -11.32
C GLY A 141 35.60 -12.37 -11.51
N SER A 142 35.68 -13.70 -11.57
CA SER A 142 34.43 -14.51 -11.70
C SER A 142 33.45 -14.29 -10.55
N ARG A 143 33.93 -13.92 -9.35
CA ARG A 143 33.08 -13.68 -8.16
C ARG A 143 32.57 -12.25 -8.03
N VAL A 144 33.31 -11.28 -8.58
CA VAL A 144 32.97 -9.85 -8.44
C VAL A 144 31.85 -9.43 -9.39
N PHE A 145 31.74 -10.05 -10.56
CA PHE A 145 30.75 -9.65 -11.57
C PHE A 145 29.30 -10.01 -11.22
N ASP A 146 29.03 -11.09 -10.48
CA ASP A 146 27.68 -11.49 -10.09
C ASP A 146 27.02 -10.45 -9.16
N PRO A 147 27.67 -9.97 -8.07
CA PRO A 147 27.13 -8.89 -7.27
C PRO A 147 26.91 -7.57 -8.03
N LEU A 148 27.82 -7.24 -8.97
CA LEU A 148 27.68 -6.04 -9.81
C LEU A 148 26.45 -6.15 -10.73
N THR A 149 26.30 -7.29 -11.41
CA THR A 149 25.13 -7.55 -12.24
C THR A 149 23.82 -7.49 -11.43
N SER A 150 23.81 -8.13 -10.27
CA SER A 150 22.66 -8.09 -9.35
C SER A 150 22.34 -6.67 -8.88
N ALA A 151 23.34 -5.86 -8.56
CA ALA A 151 23.12 -4.46 -8.19
C ALA A 151 22.49 -3.64 -9.32
N LEU A 152 22.92 -3.85 -10.56
CA LEU A 152 22.37 -3.17 -11.74
C LEU A 152 20.92 -3.61 -12.04
N THR A 153 20.62 -4.90 -11.96
CA THR A 153 19.27 -5.42 -12.20
C THR A 153 18.29 -5.01 -11.09
N ASN A 154 18.72 -5.06 -9.83
CA ASN A 154 17.87 -4.71 -8.69
C ASN A 154 17.68 -3.19 -8.51
N PHE A 155 18.46 -2.37 -9.21
CA PHE A 155 18.29 -0.91 -9.16
C PHE A 155 16.89 -0.45 -9.60
N ALA A 156 16.32 -1.11 -10.61
CA ALA A 156 14.96 -0.84 -11.06
C ALA A 156 13.91 -1.22 -10.01
N GLU A 157 14.10 -2.37 -9.35
CA GLU A 157 13.21 -2.84 -8.27
C GLU A 157 13.26 -1.93 -7.06
N PHE A 158 14.45 -1.49 -6.65
CA PHE A 158 14.60 -0.54 -5.55
C PHE A 158 13.78 0.74 -5.77
N ARG A 159 13.76 1.27 -6.99
CA ARG A 159 12.93 2.44 -7.32
C ARG A 159 11.44 2.16 -7.26
N TYR A 160 11.01 0.98 -7.69
CA TYR A 160 9.62 0.55 -7.56
C TYR A 160 9.18 0.51 -6.09
N PHE A 161 9.99 -0.10 -5.23
CA PHE A 161 9.73 -0.13 -3.78
C PHE A 161 9.77 1.25 -3.14
N SER A 162 10.68 2.12 -3.55
CA SER A 162 10.73 3.51 -3.06
C SER A 162 9.45 4.28 -3.39
N PHE A 163 8.88 4.08 -4.59
CA PHE A 163 7.61 4.70 -4.97
C PHE A 163 6.42 4.13 -4.17
N ALA A 164 6.39 2.82 -3.95
CA ALA A 164 5.37 2.18 -3.12
C ALA A 164 5.48 2.66 -1.65
N GLY A 165 6.71 2.73 -1.10
CA GLY A 165 6.98 3.26 0.22
C GLY A 165 6.53 4.71 0.40
N GLY A 166 6.72 5.55 -0.61
CA GLY A 166 6.24 6.93 -0.60
C GLY A 166 4.70 7.04 -0.45
N ARG A 167 3.96 6.12 -1.04
CA ARG A 167 2.49 6.07 -0.87
C ARG A 167 2.09 5.68 0.55
N ILE A 168 2.77 4.71 1.14
CA ILE A 168 2.55 4.30 2.53
C ILE A 168 2.86 5.46 3.48
N LEU A 169 4.01 6.12 3.29
CA LEU A 169 4.38 7.28 4.11
C LEU A 169 3.39 8.45 3.96
N ASN A 170 2.82 8.66 2.78
CA ASN A 170 1.78 9.67 2.60
C ASN A 170 0.49 9.30 3.34
N LEU A 171 0.09 8.02 3.33
CA LEU A 171 -1.05 7.55 4.10
C LEU A 171 -0.83 7.72 5.62
N MET A 172 0.39 7.41 6.10
CA MET A 172 0.75 7.58 7.51
C MET A 172 0.83 9.06 7.95
N LYS A 173 0.90 9.99 7.00
CA LYS A 173 0.90 11.44 7.28
C LYS A 173 -0.50 12.05 7.27
N GLU A 174 -1.53 11.29 6.88
CA GLU A 174 -2.90 11.80 6.98
C GLU A 174 -3.20 12.17 8.44
N PRO A 175 -3.79 13.34 8.67
CA PRO A 175 -4.06 13.80 10.02
C PRO A 175 -5.09 12.89 10.69
N GLU A 176 -4.73 12.35 11.84
CA GLU A 176 -5.63 11.60 12.69
C GLU A 176 -6.55 12.54 13.46
N MET A 177 -7.75 12.07 13.78
CA MET A 177 -8.64 12.79 14.69
C MET A 177 -7.97 12.89 16.06
N GLN A 178 -7.76 14.11 16.53
CA GLN A 178 -7.11 14.35 17.81
C GLN A 178 -8.14 14.71 18.88
N GLY A 179 -7.86 14.30 20.11
CA GLY A 179 -8.58 14.68 21.33
C GLY A 179 -7.75 14.28 22.54
N ASN A 180 -7.76 15.13 23.56
CA ASN A 180 -6.96 14.92 24.77
C ASN A 180 -7.81 14.77 26.02
N ARG A 181 -9.13 14.85 25.90
CA ARG A 181 -10.06 14.70 27.02
C ARG A 181 -10.62 13.29 27.05
N VAL A 182 -10.78 12.78 28.26
CA VAL A 182 -11.50 11.52 28.48
C VAL A 182 -12.99 11.76 28.27
N SER A 183 -13.65 10.80 27.61
CA SER A 183 -15.09 10.87 27.38
C SER A 183 -15.86 10.82 28.71
N PRO A 184 -16.94 11.61 28.87
CA PRO A 184 -17.92 11.38 29.94
C PRO A 184 -18.51 9.96 29.81
N GLU A 185 -18.78 9.31 30.93
CA GLU A 185 -19.32 7.94 30.95
C GLU A 185 -20.71 7.82 30.32
N SER A 186 -21.54 8.85 30.52
CA SER A 186 -22.87 8.88 29.93
C SER A 186 -23.49 10.28 30.01
N GLY A 187 -24.48 10.59 29.20
CA GLY A 187 -25.19 11.85 29.15
C GLY A 187 -26.01 12.05 27.91
N ASP A 188 -26.53 13.26 27.77
CA ASP A 188 -27.27 13.68 26.59
C ASP A 188 -26.30 13.91 25.42
N ILE A 189 -26.76 13.63 24.20
CA ILE A 189 -26.07 14.05 22.98
C ILE A 189 -26.78 15.29 22.44
N VAL A 190 -26.05 16.38 22.30
CA VAL A 190 -26.57 17.66 21.83
C VAL A 190 -25.80 18.10 20.60
N MET A 191 -26.53 18.41 19.53
CA MET A 191 -25.99 19.05 18.34
C MET A 191 -26.46 20.50 18.29
N GLU A 192 -25.53 21.40 18.02
CA GLU A 192 -25.79 22.84 17.92
C GLU A 192 -25.30 23.37 16.58
N HIS A 193 -26.23 23.85 15.77
CA HIS A 193 -25.97 24.50 14.49
C HIS A 193 -25.04 23.68 13.55
N VAL A 194 -25.22 22.36 13.52
CA VAL A 194 -24.33 21.44 12.80
C VAL A 194 -24.62 21.45 11.32
N SER A 195 -23.59 21.80 10.53
CA SER A 195 -23.59 21.57 9.09
C SER A 195 -22.45 20.64 8.71
N PHE A 196 -22.72 19.71 7.79
CA PHE A 196 -21.77 18.73 7.34
C PHE A 196 -22.04 18.25 5.93
N GLY A 197 -20.99 17.97 5.18
CA GLY A 197 -21.06 17.35 3.86
C GLY A 197 -19.85 16.50 3.53
N TYR A 198 -20.08 15.50 2.69
CA TYR A 198 -19.01 14.70 2.12
C TYR A 198 -18.41 15.44 0.92
N GLN A 199 -17.11 15.72 0.97
CA GLN A 199 -16.39 16.46 -0.07
C GLN A 199 -17.05 17.83 -0.37
N LYS A 200 -17.67 18.01 -1.57
CA LYS A 200 -18.30 19.28 -1.99
C LYS A 200 -19.82 19.30 -1.80
N LYS A 201 -20.42 18.19 -1.37
CA LYS A 201 -21.88 18.10 -1.23
C LYS A 201 -22.29 18.18 0.22
N THR A 202 -22.92 19.28 0.65
CA THR A 202 -23.51 19.44 1.98
C THR A 202 -24.72 18.52 2.11
N VAL A 203 -24.82 17.81 3.25
CA VAL A 203 -25.87 16.83 3.57
C VAL A 203 -26.71 17.29 4.76
N LEU A 204 -26.08 17.89 5.76
CA LEU A 204 -26.75 18.47 6.93
C LEU A 204 -26.58 19.98 6.89
N HIS A 205 -27.66 20.70 7.10
CA HIS A 205 -27.72 22.16 7.07
C HIS A 205 -28.28 22.68 8.37
N ASP A 206 -27.45 23.30 9.19
CA ASP A 206 -27.82 24.00 10.43
C ASP A 206 -28.73 23.18 11.37
N VAL A 207 -28.32 21.93 11.64
CA VAL A 207 -29.12 20.99 12.42
C VAL A 207 -28.83 21.19 13.91
N SER A 208 -29.88 21.43 14.70
CA SER A 208 -29.83 21.46 16.17
C SER A 208 -30.81 20.42 16.72
N VAL A 209 -30.32 19.50 17.57
CA VAL A 209 -31.12 18.43 18.16
C VAL A 209 -30.52 17.97 19.48
N THR A 210 -31.39 17.62 20.41
CA THR A 210 -31.01 17.02 21.71
C THR A 210 -31.57 15.62 21.80
N MET A 211 -30.68 14.65 22.05
CA MET A 211 -31.02 13.25 22.33
C MET A 211 -30.78 13.00 23.84
N LYS A 212 -31.84 12.83 24.60
CA LYS A 212 -31.75 12.68 26.08
C LYS A 212 -31.27 11.28 26.45
N LYS A 213 -30.42 11.20 27.45
CA LYS A 213 -30.01 9.95 28.07
C LYS A 213 -31.21 9.13 28.51
N GLY A 214 -31.18 7.83 28.25
CA GLY A 214 -32.24 6.90 28.65
C GLY A 214 -33.55 7.02 27.85
N ALA A 215 -33.62 7.95 26.87
CA ALA A 215 -34.78 8.09 26.00
C ALA A 215 -34.53 7.43 24.64
N LEU A 216 -35.60 6.93 24.01
CA LEU A 216 -35.56 6.49 22.61
C LEU A 216 -35.80 7.70 21.70
N THR A 217 -34.82 8.05 20.89
CA THR A 217 -34.92 9.11 19.88
C THR A 217 -35.02 8.50 18.49
N ALA A 218 -36.11 8.75 17.78
CA ALA A 218 -36.29 8.28 16.41
C ALA A 218 -36.02 9.39 15.38
N LEU A 219 -35.13 9.13 14.43
CA LEU A 219 -34.86 10.02 13.30
C LEU A 219 -35.70 9.59 12.10
N VAL A 220 -36.69 10.39 11.74
CA VAL A 220 -37.66 10.09 10.65
C VAL A 220 -37.41 11.02 9.48
N GLY A 221 -37.53 10.48 8.26
CA GLY A 221 -37.39 11.26 7.02
C GLY A 221 -37.11 10.37 5.81
N PRO A 222 -37.19 10.94 4.60
CA PRO A 222 -36.97 10.20 3.36
C PRO A 222 -35.57 9.63 3.24
N SER A 223 -35.35 8.69 2.31
CA SER A 223 -34.01 8.19 2.01
C SER A 223 -33.10 9.33 1.54
N GLY A 224 -31.88 9.39 2.01
CA GLY A 224 -30.92 10.46 1.67
C GLY A 224 -31.06 11.76 2.48
N SER A 225 -32.00 11.86 3.44
CA SER A 225 -32.17 13.07 4.29
C SER A 225 -31.07 13.30 5.34
N GLY A 226 -30.02 12.48 5.36
CA GLY A 226 -28.89 12.69 6.28
C GLY A 226 -28.97 11.97 7.63
N LYS A 227 -29.98 11.14 7.90
CA LYS A 227 -30.14 10.40 9.18
C LYS A 227 -28.90 9.62 9.60
N SER A 228 -28.35 8.82 8.72
CA SER A 228 -27.14 8.03 8.98
C SER A 228 -25.90 8.93 9.14
N THR A 229 -25.86 10.06 8.44
CA THR A 229 -24.78 11.04 8.55
C THR A 229 -24.82 11.70 9.95
N LEU A 230 -26.01 12.03 10.41
CA LEU A 230 -26.20 12.60 11.75
C LEU A 230 -25.71 11.62 12.83
N LEU A 231 -26.08 10.34 12.76
CA LEU A 231 -25.59 9.31 13.71
C LEU A 231 -24.07 9.13 13.65
N LYS A 232 -23.47 9.21 12.46
CA LYS A 232 -22.00 9.15 12.32
C LYS A 232 -21.29 10.35 12.96
N LEU A 233 -21.91 11.53 12.95
CA LEU A 233 -21.39 12.71 13.67
C LEU A 233 -21.55 12.57 15.18
N CYS A 234 -22.66 12.00 15.68
CA CYS A 234 -22.82 11.67 17.08
C CYS A 234 -21.73 10.73 17.60
N ALA A 235 -21.36 9.75 16.77
CA ALA A 235 -20.29 8.80 17.09
C ALA A 235 -18.89 9.32 16.70
N ARG A 236 -18.78 10.57 16.26
CA ARG A 236 -17.53 11.19 15.85
C ARG A 236 -16.74 10.38 14.81
N PHE A 237 -17.40 9.76 13.82
CA PHE A 237 -16.71 9.26 12.61
C PHE A 237 -16.25 10.40 11.70
N TYR A 238 -16.82 11.58 11.89
CA TYR A 238 -16.45 12.83 11.23
C TYR A 238 -16.66 13.97 12.21
N ASP A 239 -15.86 15.01 12.13
CA ASP A 239 -16.12 16.27 12.80
C ASP A 239 -16.99 17.16 11.90
N PRO A 240 -17.95 17.93 12.45
CA PRO A 240 -18.79 18.82 11.67
C PRO A 240 -17.97 19.95 11.02
N GLN A 241 -18.42 20.48 9.88
CA GLN A 241 -17.78 21.62 9.22
C GLN A 241 -18.11 22.94 9.94
N THR A 242 -19.34 23.04 10.44
CA THR A 242 -19.78 24.13 11.33
C THR A 242 -20.65 23.58 12.44
N GLY A 243 -20.76 24.32 13.54
CA GLY A 243 -21.48 23.88 14.73
C GLY A 243 -20.67 22.95 15.60
N LYS A 244 -21.31 22.34 16.58
CA LYS A 244 -20.67 21.45 17.55
C LYS A 244 -21.58 20.31 17.95
N VAL A 245 -20.95 19.20 18.34
CA VAL A 245 -21.64 18.06 18.94
C VAL A 245 -21.10 17.89 20.36
N PHE A 246 -22.01 17.77 21.32
CA PHE A 246 -21.67 17.59 22.71
C PHE A 246 -22.16 16.23 23.20
N PHE A 247 -21.36 15.59 24.04
CA PHE A 247 -21.74 14.43 24.82
C PHE A 247 -21.63 14.78 26.30
N ASN A 248 -22.75 14.76 27.02
CA ASN A 248 -22.86 15.22 28.40
C ASN A 248 -22.20 16.61 28.62
N GLY A 249 -22.53 17.59 27.78
CA GLY A 249 -21.99 18.96 27.86
C GLY A 249 -20.53 19.10 27.42
N THR A 250 -19.83 18.03 27.07
CA THR A 250 -18.45 18.06 26.60
C THR A 250 -18.42 18.02 25.07
N ASP A 251 -17.77 19.00 24.44
CA ASP A 251 -17.53 19.05 22.99
C ASP A 251 -16.72 17.84 22.56
N ILE A 252 -17.32 16.94 21.75
CA ILE A 252 -16.69 15.68 21.37
C ILE A 252 -15.47 15.87 20.47
N SER A 253 -15.31 17.01 19.81
CA SER A 253 -14.12 17.31 19.00
C SER A 253 -12.84 17.38 19.84
N LYS A 254 -12.97 17.57 21.15
CA LYS A 254 -11.87 17.64 22.13
C LYS A 254 -11.65 16.33 22.88
N VAL A 255 -12.56 15.37 22.74
CA VAL A 255 -12.50 14.07 23.42
C VAL A 255 -11.63 13.12 22.61
N ASP A 256 -10.83 12.28 23.26
CA ASP A 256 -10.12 11.21 22.61
C ASP A 256 -11.10 10.24 21.92
N PRO A 257 -10.96 9.98 20.59
CA PRO A 257 -11.89 9.13 19.86
C PRO A 257 -12.04 7.72 20.43
N GLU A 258 -10.95 7.11 20.89
CA GLU A 258 -10.99 5.78 21.51
C GLU A 258 -11.75 5.78 22.82
N SER A 259 -11.57 6.83 23.64
CA SER A 259 -12.31 7.02 24.88
C SER A 259 -13.81 7.21 24.62
N LEU A 260 -14.20 7.94 23.56
CA LEU A 260 -15.60 8.15 23.20
C LEU A 260 -16.25 6.82 22.74
N MET A 261 -15.55 6.03 21.92
CA MET A 261 -16.05 4.76 21.40
C MET A 261 -16.32 3.71 22.49
N LYS A 262 -15.72 3.82 23.66
CA LYS A 262 -16.03 2.93 24.82
C LYS A 262 -17.45 3.12 25.33
N HIS A 263 -18.08 4.27 25.05
CA HIS A 263 -19.41 4.63 25.55
C HIS A 263 -20.48 4.64 24.45
N ILE A 264 -20.09 4.39 23.17
CA ILE A 264 -21.00 4.38 22.03
C ILE A 264 -20.94 3.01 21.34
N SER A 265 -22.12 2.41 21.15
CA SER A 265 -22.24 1.22 20.31
C SER A 265 -23.08 1.55 19.07
N MET A 266 -22.64 1.07 17.92
CA MET A 266 -23.31 1.33 16.63
C MET A 266 -23.64 0.05 15.90
N VAL A 267 -24.88 -0.09 15.44
CA VAL A 267 -25.30 -1.18 14.57
C VAL A 267 -25.42 -0.63 13.13
N PHE A 268 -24.61 -1.17 12.23
CA PHE A 268 -24.59 -0.76 10.83
C PHE A 268 -25.65 -1.51 10.02
N GLN A 269 -26.14 -0.89 8.95
CA GLN A 269 -27.07 -1.53 8.01
C GLN A 269 -26.41 -2.71 7.28
N ASN A 270 -25.14 -2.56 6.90
CA ASN A 270 -24.34 -3.64 6.32
C ASN A 270 -23.44 -4.20 7.42
N VAL A 271 -23.82 -5.34 7.95
CA VAL A 271 -23.06 -6.02 9.01
C VAL A 271 -21.93 -6.82 8.38
N TYR A 272 -20.73 -6.69 8.91
CA TYR A 272 -19.58 -7.51 8.56
C TYR A 272 -19.32 -8.53 9.68
N LEU A 273 -19.22 -9.78 9.31
CA LEU A 273 -18.80 -10.85 10.22
C LEU A 273 -17.36 -11.26 9.87
N PHE A 274 -16.52 -11.31 10.87
CA PHE A 274 -15.17 -11.81 10.71
C PHE A 274 -15.19 -13.33 10.51
N GLN A 275 -14.23 -13.85 9.75
CA GLN A 275 -14.07 -15.28 9.51
C GLN A 275 -13.56 -15.97 10.81
N ASP A 276 -14.45 -16.09 11.78
CA ASP A 276 -14.21 -16.66 13.10
C ASP A 276 -15.53 -17.27 13.62
N THR A 277 -15.50 -17.86 14.82
CA THR A 277 -16.71 -18.37 15.46
C THR A 277 -17.70 -17.26 15.77
N ILE A 278 -18.99 -17.59 15.86
CA ILE A 278 -20.03 -16.65 16.27
C ILE A 278 -19.70 -16.07 17.66
N LYS A 279 -19.23 -16.90 18.57
CA LYS A 279 -18.78 -16.53 19.90
C LYS A 279 -17.71 -15.44 19.86
N ASN A 280 -16.69 -15.59 19.03
CA ASN A 280 -15.62 -14.61 18.90
C ASN A 280 -16.11 -13.30 18.23
N ASN A 281 -17.03 -13.40 17.25
CA ASN A 281 -17.68 -12.23 16.68
C ASN A 281 -18.48 -11.44 17.71
N ILE A 282 -19.17 -12.09 18.66
CA ILE A 282 -19.88 -11.42 19.75
C ILE A 282 -18.87 -10.80 20.76
N ARG A 283 -17.80 -11.54 21.09
CA ARG A 283 -16.74 -11.11 22.00
C ARG A 283 -16.03 -9.83 21.51
N PHE A 284 -16.11 -9.49 20.22
CA PHE A 284 -15.49 -8.30 19.67
C PHE A 284 -15.93 -7.02 20.37
N GLY A 285 -17.17 -6.97 20.90
CA GLY A 285 -17.68 -5.84 21.67
C GLY A 285 -17.07 -5.69 23.07
N LYS A 286 -16.56 -6.78 23.66
CA LYS A 286 -15.87 -6.81 24.95
C LYS A 286 -14.86 -7.95 24.94
N PRO A 287 -13.55 -7.68 24.66
CA PRO A 287 -12.53 -8.72 24.50
C PRO A 287 -12.39 -9.66 25.70
N ASP A 288 -12.56 -9.14 26.92
CA ASP A 288 -12.42 -9.87 28.17
C ASP A 288 -13.75 -10.51 28.63
N ALA A 289 -14.78 -10.55 27.78
CA ALA A 289 -16.08 -11.13 28.14
C ALA A 289 -15.97 -12.64 28.41
N THR A 290 -16.55 -13.06 29.53
CA THR A 290 -16.73 -14.48 29.85
C THR A 290 -17.75 -15.13 28.92
N ASP A 291 -17.74 -16.44 28.81
CA ASP A 291 -18.69 -17.20 27.99
C ASP A 291 -20.14 -16.95 28.42
N ALA A 292 -20.39 -16.85 29.73
CA ALA A 292 -21.70 -16.53 30.29
C ALA A 292 -22.20 -15.12 29.86
N GLU A 293 -21.32 -14.12 29.86
CA GLU A 293 -21.66 -12.76 29.39
C GLU A 293 -21.99 -12.75 27.89
N ILE A 294 -21.28 -13.55 27.09
CA ILE A 294 -21.52 -13.68 25.64
C ILE A 294 -22.90 -14.30 25.39
N GLU A 295 -23.24 -15.39 26.11
CA GLU A 295 -24.56 -16.03 26.01
C GLU A 295 -25.68 -15.10 26.48
N GLU A 296 -25.47 -14.36 27.57
CA GLU A 296 -26.45 -13.39 28.05
C GLU A 296 -26.65 -12.26 27.03
N ALA A 297 -25.59 -11.74 26.41
CA ALA A 297 -25.68 -10.75 25.34
C ALA A 297 -26.46 -11.29 24.12
N ALA A 298 -26.20 -12.54 23.72
CA ALA A 298 -26.91 -13.20 22.66
C ALA A 298 -28.41 -13.38 22.97
N ARG A 299 -28.76 -13.71 24.21
CA ARG A 299 -30.16 -13.81 24.66
C ARG A 299 -30.85 -12.44 24.66
N LYS A 300 -30.19 -11.39 25.18
CA LYS A 300 -30.70 -10.03 25.12
C LYS A 300 -30.92 -9.52 23.70
N ALA A 301 -30.06 -9.91 22.77
CA ALA A 301 -30.21 -9.62 21.35
C ALA A 301 -31.20 -10.55 20.61
N CYS A 302 -31.86 -11.47 21.31
CA CYS A 302 -32.79 -12.46 20.74
C CYS A 302 -32.17 -13.36 19.65
N CYS A 303 -30.85 -13.58 19.71
CA CYS A 303 -30.16 -14.40 18.69
C CYS A 303 -29.65 -15.76 19.23
N HIS A 304 -29.70 -16.00 20.55
CA HIS A 304 -29.18 -17.22 21.17
C HIS A 304 -29.79 -18.50 20.59
N ASP A 305 -31.13 -18.53 20.46
CA ASP A 305 -31.86 -19.75 20.08
C ASP A 305 -31.56 -20.19 18.64
N PHE A 306 -31.31 -19.28 17.72
CA PHE A 306 -30.93 -19.65 16.35
C PHE A 306 -29.41 -19.95 16.21
N ILE A 307 -28.59 -19.44 17.12
CA ILE A 307 -27.15 -19.77 17.15
C ILE A 307 -26.92 -21.20 17.62
N MET A 308 -27.78 -21.68 18.54
CA MET A 308 -27.67 -23.01 19.15
C MET A 308 -28.32 -24.11 18.29
N LYS A 309 -29.03 -23.78 17.24
CA LYS A 309 -29.59 -24.74 16.25
C LYS A 309 -28.57 -25.12 15.19
#